data_72de85b5c6ab5552c563bd1386ad3ecf
#
_entry.id   72de85b5c6ab5552c563bd1386ad3ecf
#
_cell.length_a   1.000
_cell.length_b   1.000
_cell.length_c   1.000
_cell.angle_alpha   90.00
_cell.angle_beta   90.00
_cell.angle_gamma   90.00
#
_symmetry.space_group_name_H-M   'P 1'
#
loop_
_entity.id
_entity.type
_entity.pdbx_description
1 polymer ?
#
loop_
_entity_poly.entity_id
_entity_poly.type
_entity_poly.pdbx_seq_one_letter_code
_entity_poly.pdbx_strand_id
1 'polypeptide(L)'
;MRIAIGCDPNAKAMKDEMIVFVTQMGHECCDFGSDDPIYANTAIKVAEAVAAGAYDRGLLFCGTGIGVSIAANKVKGAYAANVSNVYQAKRAELSNHANIITIGAQ
;
A
#
# COMPACT_ATOMS: atom_id res chain seq x y z
N MET A 1 -14.75 -1.28 -1.28
CA MET A 1 -13.83 -0.98 -0.16
C MET A 1 -13.28 0.43 -0.28
N ARG A 2 -12.89 0.98 0.85
CA ARG A 2 -12.10 2.22 0.89
C ARG A 2 -10.62 1.84 0.98
N ILE A 3 -9.82 2.28 0.02
CA ILE A 3 -8.41 1.90 -0.11
C ILE A 3 -7.53 3.14 -0.01
N ALA A 4 -6.56 3.11 0.91
CA ALA A 4 -5.52 4.14 1.03
C ALA A 4 -4.33 3.71 0.16
N ILE A 5 -3.84 4.61 -0.68
CA ILE A 5 -2.75 4.29 -1.60
C ILE A 5 -1.69 5.39 -1.55
N GLY A 6 -0.43 5.00 -1.61
CA GLY A 6 0.67 5.94 -1.64
C GLY A 6 1.94 5.31 -2.16
N CYS A 7 2.92 6.16 -2.49
CA CYS A 7 4.22 5.70 -2.96
C CYS A 7 5.28 6.79 -2.75
N ASP A 8 6.54 6.44 -3.03
CA ASP A 8 7.59 7.43 -3.19
C ASP A 8 7.60 7.95 -4.64
N PRO A 9 8.40 8.98 -4.96
CA PRO A 9 8.42 9.52 -6.33
C PRO A 9 8.80 8.51 -7.42
N ASN A 10 9.56 7.47 -7.09
CA ASN A 10 10.00 6.47 -8.07
C ASN A 10 8.86 5.58 -8.58
N ALA A 11 7.78 5.47 -7.83
CA ALA A 11 6.68 4.56 -8.14
C ALA A 11 5.39 5.29 -8.53
N LYS A 12 5.48 6.59 -8.86
CA LYS A 12 4.28 7.40 -9.15
C LYS A 12 3.45 6.82 -10.29
N ALA A 13 4.09 6.40 -11.38
CA ALA A 13 3.37 5.85 -12.54
C ALA A 13 2.59 4.60 -12.18
N MET A 14 3.18 3.70 -11.42
CA MET A 14 2.51 2.48 -10.96
C MET A 14 1.34 2.80 -10.04
N LYS A 15 1.53 3.74 -9.10
CA LYS A 15 0.45 4.16 -8.21
C LYS A 15 -0.72 4.75 -9.00
N ASP A 16 -0.45 5.63 -9.97
CA ASP A 16 -1.50 6.27 -10.75
C ASP A 16 -2.29 5.25 -11.58
N GLU A 17 -1.63 4.26 -12.16
CA GLU A 17 -2.29 3.17 -12.87
C GLU A 17 -3.16 2.33 -11.93
N MET A 18 -2.67 2.06 -10.73
CA MET A 18 -3.41 1.28 -9.76
C MET A 18 -4.66 2.01 -9.27
N ILE A 19 -4.58 3.33 -9.09
CA ILE A 19 -5.76 4.13 -8.71
C ILE A 19 -6.86 3.97 -9.77
N VAL A 20 -6.51 4.07 -11.05
CA VAL A 20 -7.47 3.88 -12.14
C VAL A 20 -8.08 2.48 -12.07
N PHE A 21 -7.24 1.47 -11.90
CA PHE A 21 -7.68 0.08 -11.89
C PHE A 21 -8.64 -0.23 -10.74
N VAL A 22 -8.28 0.14 -9.51
CA VAL A 22 -9.15 -0.15 -8.34
C VAL A 22 -10.43 0.67 -8.36
N THR A 23 -10.38 1.89 -8.91
CA THR A 23 -11.57 2.73 -9.07
C THR A 23 -12.54 2.12 -10.08
N GLN A 24 -12.03 1.59 -11.18
CA GLN A 24 -12.84 0.90 -12.18
C GLN A 24 -13.48 -0.37 -11.64
N MET A 25 -12.87 -0.99 -10.65
CA MET A 25 -13.43 -2.16 -9.96
C MET A 25 -14.51 -1.80 -8.93
N GLY A 26 -14.81 -0.53 -8.77
CA GLY A 26 -15.86 -0.06 -7.85
C GLY A 26 -15.39 0.28 -6.45
N HIS A 27 -14.07 0.34 -6.20
CA HIS A 27 -13.55 0.73 -4.90
C HIS A 27 -13.30 2.24 -4.83
N GLU A 28 -13.44 2.79 -3.63
CA GLU A 28 -13.06 4.17 -3.33
C GLU A 28 -11.57 4.19 -3.01
N CYS A 29 -10.82 5.03 -3.70
CA CYS A 29 -9.37 5.10 -3.53
C CYS A 29 -8.95 6.51 -3.12
N CYS A 30 -8.20 6.62 -2.03
CA CYS A 30 -7.66 7.89 -1.55
C CYS A 30 -6.15 7.90 -1.75
N ASP A 31 -5.67 8.91 -2.48
CA ASP A 31 -4.26 9.07 -2.80
C ASP A 31 -3.55 9.85 -1.68
N PHE A 32 -2.63 9.18 -0.97
CA PHE A 32 -1.85 9.78 0.10
C PHE A 32 -0.57 10.47 -0.40
N GLY A 33 -0.33 10.43 -1.71
CA GLY A 33 0.73 11.19 -2.32
C GLY A 33 1.89 10.37 -2.84
N SER A 34 2.76 11.06 -3.60
CA SER A 34 3.92 10.47 -4.26
C SER A 34 5.13 11.41 -4.30
N ASP A 35 5.03 12.58 -3.67
CA ASP A 35 6.06 13.62 -3.81
C ASP A 35 7.12 13.59 -2.70
N ASP A 36 6.84 12.92 -1.59
CA ASP A 36 7.79 12.84 -0.49
C ASP A 36 8.91 11.83 -0.81
N PRO A 37 10.17 12.28 -0.91
CA PRO A 37 11.29 11.39 -1.22
C PRO A 37 11.61 10.42 -0.09
N ILE A 38 11.11 10.68 1.12
CA ILE A 38 11.28 9.79 2.26
C ILE A 38 10.10 8.81 2.27
N TYR A 39 10.31 7.63 1.71
CA TYR A 39 9.25 6.62 1.53
C TYR A 39 8.52 6.28 2.83
N ALA A 40 9.24 6.31 3.95
CA ALA A 40 8.67 5.95 5.25
C ALA A 40 7.55 6.90 5.68
N ASN A 41 7.61 8.19 5.33
CA ASN A 41 6.58 9.14 5.72
C ASN A 41 5.22 8.79 5.14
N THR A 42 5.17 8.52 3.84
CA THR A 42 3.91 8.12 3.19
C THR A 42 3.44 6.75 3.68
N ALA A 43 4.36 5.81 3.84
CA ALA A 43 4.04 4.47 4.32
C ALA A 43 3.40 4.51 5.71
N ILE A 44 3.93 5.32 6.62
CA ILE A 44 3.38 5.46 7.97
C ILE A 44 2.00 6.09 7.94
N LYS A 45 1.78 7.12 7.12
CA LYS A 45 0.45 7.76 6.99
C LYS A 45 -0.61 6.78 6.52
N VAL A 46 -0.30 5.98 5.50
CA VAL A 46 -1.21 4.94 5.00
C VAL A 46 -1.46 3.89 6.08
N ALA A 47 -0.40 3.42 6.73
CA ALA A 47 -0.50 2.40 7.77
C ALA A 47 -1.35 2.87 8.95
N GLU A 48 -1.17 4.11 9.40
CA GLU A 48 -1.96 4.67 10.50
C GLU A 48 -3.44 4.79 10.13
N ALA A 49 -3.74 5.21 8.90
CA ALA A 49 -5.11 5.33 8.43
C ALA A 49 -5.81 3.97 8.36
N VAL A 50 -5.11 2.94 7.87
CA VAL A 50 -5.65 1.58 7.81
C VAL A 50 -5.81 0.98 9.23
N ALA A 51 -4.79 1.15 10.07
CA ALA A 51 -4.84 0.63 11.44
C ALA A 51 -5.95 1.27 12.27
N ALA A 52 -6.26 2.54 12.02
CA ALA A 52 -7.35 3.25 12.70
C ALA A 52 -8.74 2.89 12.19
N GLY A 53 -8.84 2.09 11.14
CA GLY A 53 -10.13 1.70 10.56
C GLY A 53 -10.74 2.73 9.61
N ALA A 54 -10.01 3.81 9.28
CA ALA A 54 -10.49 4.81 8.33
C ALA A 54 -10.55 4.26 6.91
N TYR A 55 -9.72 3.27 6.63
CA TYR A 55 -9.66 2.58 5.34
C TYR A 55 -9.61 1.09 5.56
N ASP A 56 -10.18 0.33 4.61
CA ASP A 56 -10.26 -1.13 4.71
C ASP A 56 -8.92 -1.79 4.39
N ARG A 57 -8.20 -1.26 3.41
CA ARG A 57 -6.93 -1.81 2.94
C ARG A 57 -5.98 -0.69 2.53
N GLY A 58 -4.70 -1.02 2.48
CA GLY A 58 -3.66 -0.11 1.99
C GLY A 58 -2.85 -0.72 0.85
N LEU A 59 -2.43 0.13 -0.08
CA LEU A 59 -1.52 -0.23 -1.17
C LEU A 59 -0.35 0.75 -1.15
N LEU A 60 0.86 0.22 -1.06
CA LEU A 60 2.08 1.03 -1.01
C LEU A 60 3.08 0.56 -2.06
N PHE A 61 3.71 1.51 -2.71
CA PHE A 61 4.69 1.24 -3.76
C PHE A 61 5.97 2.03 -3.51
N CYS A 62 7.10 1.39 -3.79
CA CYS A 62 8.39 2.07 -3.90
C CYS A 62 9.22 1.29 -4.93
N GLY A 63 10.51 1.53 -5.03
CA GLY A 63 11.34 0.82 -6.00
C GLY A 63 11.31 -0.69 -5.83
N THR A 64 11.37 -1.19 -4.60
CA THR A 64 11.37 -2.63 -4.29
C THR A 64 10.10 -3.10 -3.57
N GLY A 65 9.37 -2.20 -2.95
CA GLY A 65 8.27 -2.53 -2.05
C GLY A 65 8.72 -2.93 -0.65
N ILE A 66 10.03 -3.09 -0.43
CA ILE A 66 10.57 -3.59 0.85
C ILE A 66 10.55 -2.51 1.92
N GLY A 67 11.08 -1.32 1.61
CA GLY A 67 11.17 -0.23 2.58
C GLY A 67 9.81 0.22 3.08
N VAL A 68 8.85 0.38 2.18
CA VAL A 68 7.49 0.76 2.59
C VAL A 68 6.81 -0.33 3.41
N SER A 69 7.12 -1.61 3.16
CA SER A 69 6.62 -2.71 3.97
C SER A 69 7.16 -2.67 5.39
N ILE A 70 8.47 -2.47 5.53
CA ILE A 70 9.11 -2.37 6.85
C ILE A 70 8.54 -1.19 7.62
N ALA A 71 8.44 -0.02 6.99
CA ALA A 71 7.92 1.18 7.63
C ALA A 71 6.46 1.00 8.08
N ALA A 72 5.60 0.45 7.22
CA ALA A 72 4.20 0.22 7.55
C ALA A 72 4.05 -0.73 8.74
N ASN A 73 4.88 -1.76 8.81
CA ASN A 73 4.81 -2.75 9.90
C ASN A 73 5.28 -2.21 11.25
N LYS A 74 5.84 -1.00 11.32
CA LYS A 74 6.14 -0.33 12.59
C LYS A 74 4.89 0.24 13.26
N VAL A 75 3.80 0.32 12.54
CA VAL A 75 2.54 0.86 13.07
C VAL A 75 1.72 -0.30 13.64
N LYS A 76 1.31 -0.15 14.89
CA LYS A 76 0.47 -1.16 15.55
C LYS A 76 -0.89 -1.25 14.84
N GLY A 77 -1.28 -2.45 14.48
CA GLY A 77 -2.53 -2.69 13.74
C GLY A 77 -2.37 -2.67 12.23
N ALA A 78 -1.19 -2.34 11.72
CA ALA A 78 -0.86 -2.47 10.30
C ALA A 78 -0.10 -3.78 10.08
N TYR A 79 -0.53 -4.55 9.10
CA TYR A 79 0.07 -5.82 8.72
C TYR A 79 0.34 -5.76 7.22
N ALA A 80 1.56 -5.38 6.88
CA ALA A 80 1.96 -5.17 5.49
C ALA A 80 2.78 -6.36 4.98
N ALA A 81 2.47 -6.81 3.78
CA ALA A 81 3.21 -7.87 3.12
C ALA A 81 3.74 -7.37 1.77
N ASN A 82 5.03 -7.58 1.54
CA ASN A 82 5.64 -7.29 0.25
C ASN A 82 5.34 -8.45 -0.70
N VAL A 83 4.67 -8.17 -1.80
CA VAL A 83 4.23 -9.20 -2.76
C VAL A 83 4.73 -8.89 -4.15
N SER A 84 5.03 -9.93 -4.92
CA SER A 84 5.54 -9.79 -6.29
C SER A 84 4.75 -10.63 -7.30
N ASN A 85 3.73 -11.35 -6.86
CA ASN A 85 2.87 -12.12 -7.75
C ASN A 85 1.48 -12.30 -7.14
N VAL A 86 0.56 -12.79 -7.98
CA VAL A 86 -0.85 -12.97 -7.59
C VAL A 86 -1.00 -13.96 -6.44
N TYR A 87 -0.24 -15.03 -6.45
CA TYR A 87 -0.32 -16.05 -5.39
C TYR A 87 0.05 -15.45 -4.03
N GLN A 88 1.16 -14.70 -3.97
CA GLN A 88 1.59 -14.03 -2.73
C GLN A 88 0.54 -13.02 -2.26
N ALA A 89 -0.05 -12.26 -3.19
CA ALA A 89 -1.09 -11.28 -2.83
C ALA A 89 -2.31 -11.96 -2.21
N LYS A 90 -2.76 -13.08 -2.78
CA LYS A 90 -3.87 -13.85 -2.23
C LYS A 90 -3.56 -14.41 -0.85
N ARG A 91 -2.36 -15.00 -0.69
CA ARG A 91 -1.98 -15.61 0.58
C ARG A 91 -1.69 -14.58 1.67
N ALA A 92 -1.26 -13.38 1.29
CA ALA A 92 -1.08 -12.30 2.27
C ALA A 92 -2.34 -12.06 3.08
N GLU A 93 -3.50 -12.00 2.43
CA GLU A 93 -4.77 -11.84 3.14
C GLU A 93 -5.28 -13.18 3.72
N LEU A 94 -5.39 -14.22 2.90
CA LEU A 94 -6.03 -15.46 3.29
C LEU A 94 -5.26 -16.22 4.37
N SER A 95 -3.93 -16.23 4.32
CA SER A 95 -3.10 -16.94 5.28
C SER A 95 -2.64 -16.06 6.45
N ASN A 96 -2.38 -14.78 6.18
CA ASN A 96 -1.67 -13.93 7.13
C ASN A 96 -2.49 -12.72 7.60
N HIS A 97 -3.70 -12.54 7.11
CA HIS A 97 -4.58 -11.42 7.46
C HIS A 97 -3.92 -10.05 7.23
N ALA A 98 -3.09 -9.93 6.21
CA ALA A 98 -2.48 -8.66 5.86
C ALA A 98 -3.57 -7.66 5.43
N ASN A 99 -3.45 -6.42 5.89
CA ASN A 99 -4.36 -5.34 5.50
C ASN A 99 -3.69 -4.33 4.57
N ILE A 100 -2.40 -4.50 4.32
CA ILE A 100 -1.64 -3.68 3.39
C ILE A 100 -0.78 -4.61 2.53
N ILE A 101 -0.74 -4.37 1.22
CA ILE A 101 0.28 -5.00 0.38
C ILE A 101 1.21 -3.93 -0.18
N THR A 102 2.47 -4.30 -0.34
CA THR A 102 3.48 -3.42 -0.90
C THR A 102 4.09 -4.08 -2.13
N ILE A 103 4.39 -3.27 -3.14
CA ILE A 103 4.83 -3.75 -4.44
C ILE A 103 6.00 -2.90 -4.92
N GLY A 104 6.99 -3.55 -5.53
CA GLY A 104 8.11 -2.87 -6.14
C GLY A 104 7.78 -2.44 -7.57
N ALA A 105 8.13 -1.20 -7.91
CA ALA A 105 7.91 -0.65 -9.25
C ALA A 105 9.06 -0.95 -10.22
N GLN A 106 10.16 -1.46 -9.71
CA GLN A 106 11.35 -1.74 -10.53
C GLN A 106 11.70 -3.21 -10.61
#